data_e13ae8f436346d91479a9f7f8caab7e7
#
_entry.id   e13ae8f436346d91479a9f7f8caab7e7
#
_cell.length_a   1.000
_cell.length_b   1.000
_cell.length_c   1.000
_cell.angle_alpha   90.00
_cell.angle_beta   90.00
_cell.angle_gamma   90.00
#
_symmetry.space_group_name_H-M   'P 1'
#
loop_
_entity.id
_entity.type
_entity.pdbx_description
1 polymer ?
#
loop_
_entity_poly.entity_id
_entity_poly.type
_entity_poly.pdbx_seq_one_letter_code
_entity_poly.pdbx_strand_id
1 'polypeptide(L)'
;LCQFLLIEFSLSLRRKIFIWQAIVRDQSVSTKGFFCFTKLPNDLSAPCPIFTINFYMVVRIFITGGTFDKEYNEITGQLFFKDTHMHDLLEMGRSKVPVEIRTLMMIDSLEMTNEDRELIVRQCLNCEEEQIVITHGTDTMTETALLLAEKVKGKTIVLTGAMIPIKFGSSDGLFNLGSALAFAQSLPAGVYVAMNGRWFYGNNVRKNKQTGLFEEIS
;
A
#
# COMPACT_ATOMS: atom_id res chain seq x y z
N LEU A 1 12.21 -7.78 -11.90
CA LEU A 1 12.33 -8.40 -13.24
C LEU A 1 12.57 -9.89 -13.03
N CYS A 2 11.49 -10.70 -12.94
CA CYS A 2 11.61 -12.15 -13.09
C CYS A 2 11.87 -12.44 -14.55
N GLN A 3 13.12 -12.72 -14.89
CA GLN A 3 13.46 -13.32 -16.18
C GLN A 3 13.05 -14.79 -16.14
N PHE A 4 11.98 -15.12 -16.87
CA PHE A 4 11.70 -16.51 -17.22
C PHE A 4 12.74 -16.98 -18.23
N LEU A 5 13.73 -17.73 -17.79
CA LEU A 5 14.59 -18.49 -18.68
C LEU A 5 13.82 -19.77 -19.06
N LEU A 6 13.27 -19.80 -20.26
CA LEU A 6 12.84 -21.04 -20.91
C LEU A 6 14.11 -21.81 -21.28
N ILE A 7 14.51 -22.76 -20.43
CA ILE A 7 15.54 -23.75 -20.79
C ILE A 7 14.80 -24.96 -21.36
N GLU A 8 14.78 -25.06 -22.67
CA GLU A 8 14.46 -26.31 -23.33
C GLU A 8 15.56 -27.33 -23.03
N PHE A 9 15.29 -28.28 -22.16
CA PHE A 9 16.07 -29.48 -22.01
C PHE A 9 15.19 -30.72 -22.14
N SER A 10 15.40 -31.48 -23.19
CA SER A 10 14.95 -32.84 -23.37
C SER A 10 15.56 -33.71 -22.25
N LEU A 11 14.85 -33.90 -21.16
CA LEU A 11 15.27 -34.76 -20.06
C LEU A 11 14.08 -35.56 -19.53
N SER A 12 14.33 -36.86 -19.29
CA SER A 12 13.34 -37.84 -18.85
C SER A 12 12.48 -37.38 -17.66
N LEU A 13 11.25 -37.89 -17.64
CA LEU A 13 10.16 -37.54 -16.68
C LEU A 13 10.59 -37.47 -15.20
N ARG A 14 11.62 -38.20 -14.79
CA ARG A 14 12.11 -38.21 -13.40
C ARG A 14 12.85 -36.93 -12.98
N ARG A 15 13.47 -36.19 -13.90
CA ARG A 15 14.19 -34.94 -13.60
C ARG A 15 13.27 -33.73 -13.53
N LYS A 16 12.13 -33.75 -14.19
CA LYS A 16 11.12 -32.65 -14.09
C LYS A 16 10.51 -32.55 -12.70
N ILE A 17 10.35 -33.67 -12.00
CA ILE A 17 9.85 -33.70 -10.62
C ILE A 17 10.87 -33.08 -9.63
N PHE A 18 12.16 -33.25 -9.90
CA PHE A 18 13.22 -32.74 -9.03
C PHE A 18 13.42 -31.22 -9.13
N ILE A 19 13.22 -30.65 -10.32
CA ILE A 19 13.30 -29.18 -10.53
C ILE A 19 12.13 -28.48 -9.86
N TRP A 20 10.95 -29.11 -9.86
CA TRP A 20 9.77 -28.58 -9.15
C TRP A 20 9.92 -28.56 -7.63
N GLN A 21 10.58 -29.56 -7.05
CA GLN A 21 10.89 -29.57 -5.61
C GLN A 21 11.97 -28.58 -5.20
N ALA A 22 12.86 -28.18 -6.09
CA ALA A 22 13.88 -27.18 -5.81
C ALA A 22 13.33 -25.75 -5.78
N ILE A 23 12.33 -25.44 -6.60
CA ILE A 23 11.67 -24.12 -6.64
C ILE A 23 10.81 -23.88 -5.39
N VAL A 24 10.22 -24.96 -4.83
CA VAL A 24 9.38 -24.86 -3.62
C VAL A 24 10.20 -24.78 -2.32
N ARG A 25 11.52 -25.01 -2.37
CA ARG A 25 12.41 -25.00 -1.19
C ARG A 25 13.03 -23.65 -0.87
N ASP A 26 12.82 -22.63 -1.71
CA ASP A 26 13.25 -21.28 -1.38
C ASP A 26 12.23 -20.66 -0.41
N GLN A 27 12.53 -20.78 0.89
CA GLN A 27 11.69 -20.33 2.01
C GLN A 27 11.64 -18.80 2.19
N SER A 28 12.10 -18.02 1.21
CA SER A 28 12.04 -16.56 1.26
C SER A 28 10.70 -15.97 0.79
N VAL A 29 9.77 -16.80 0.29
CA VAL A 29 8.43 -16.37 -0.11
C VAL A 29 7.42 -16.95 0.87
N SER A 30 6.90 -16.12 1.75
CA SER A 30 5.78 -16.44 2.65
C SER A 30 4.50 -16.63 1.82
N THR A 31 4.27 -17.85 1.36
CA THR A 31 3.03 -18.22 0.67
C THR A 31 2.18 -19.09 1.58
N LYS A 32 1.24 -18.48 2.30
CA LYS A 32 0.09 -19.24 2.83
C LYS A 32 -0.94 -19.41 1.70
N GLY A 33 -0.61 -20.27 0.73
CA GLY A 33 -1.53 -20.73 -0.31
C GLY A 33 -1.91 -22.18 -0.04
N PHE A 34 -3.19 -22.48 0.06
CA PHE A 34 -3.69 -23.86 0.10
C PHE A 34 -3.37 -24.55 -1.23
N PHE A 35 -2.46 -25.51 -1.21
CA PHE A 35 -2.22 -26.39 -2.37
C PHE A 35 -3.26 -27.50 -2.37
N CYS A 36 -4.23 -27.42 -3.28
CA CYS A 36 -5.08 -28.56 -3.61
C CYS A 36 -4.39 -29.39 -4.69
N PHE A 37 -3.83 -30.54 -4.33
CA PHE A 37 -3.30 -31.49 -5.31
C PHE A 37 -4.45 -32.29 -5.91
N THR A 38 -4.86 -31.94 -7.12
CA THR A 38 -5.66 -32.84 -7.94
C THR A 38 -4.71 -33.73 -8.73
N LYS A 39 -5.05 -35.04 -8.78
CA LYS A 39 -4.32 -36.09 -9.52
C LYS A 39 -4.11 -35.63 -10.96
N LEU A 40 -2.86 -35.66 -11.43
CA LEU A 40 -2.55 -35.39 -12.85
C LEU A 40 -3.37 -36.30 -13.76
N PRO A 41 -3.99 -35.77 -14.84
CA PRO A 41 -4.62 -36.60 -15.85
C PRO A 41 -3.54 -37.43 -16.58
N ASN A 42 -3.86 -38.70 -16.86
CA ASN A 42 -2.96 -39.64 -17.58
C ASN A 42 -2.81 -39.31 -19.07
N ASP A 43 -3.42 -38.25 -19.57
CA ASP A 43 -3.40 -37.84 -20.96
C ASP A 43 -2.43 -36.68 -21.16
N LEU A 44 -1.29 -36.97 -21.78
CA LEU A 44 -0.23 -36.01 -22.10
C LEU A 44 -0.55 -35.11 -23.30
N SER A 45 -1.69 -35.32 -23.98
CA SER A 45 -2.16 -34.50 -25.12
C SER A 45 -3.05 -33.32 -24.67
N ALA A 46 -3.52 -33.30 -23.41
CA ALA A 46 -4.31 -32.20 -22.91
C ALA A 46 -3.43 -30.96 -22.66
N PRO A 47 -3.86 -29.77 -23.08
CA PRO A 47 -3.13 -28.56 -22.75
C PRO A 47 -3.02 -28.44 -21.24
N CYS A 48 -1.79 -28.25 -20.76
CA CYS A 48 -1.52 -28.04 -19.34
C CYS A 48 -2.42 -26.91 -18.81
N PRO A 49 -3.28 -27.16 -17.80
CA PRO A 49 -4.09 -26.08 -17.26
C PRO A 49 -3.15 -24.99 -16.74
N ILE A 50 -3.17 -23.85 -17.40
CA ILE A 50 -2.48 -22.66 -16.90
C ILE A 50 -3.23 -22.25 -15.63
N PHE A 51 -2.75 -22.69 -14.47
CA PHE A 51 -3.22 -22.16 -13.21
C PHE A 51 -2.76 -20.70 -13.12
N THR A 52 -3.63 -19.80 -13.51
CA THR A 52 -3.47 -18.40 -13.19
C THR A 52 -3.73 -18.27 -11.68
N ILE A 53 -2.66 -18.30 -10.88
CA ILE A 53 -2.77 -17.93 -9.49
C ILE A 53 -3.02 -16.41 -9.51
N ASN A 54 -4.29 -16.03 -9.42
CA ASN A 54 -4.65 -14.64 -9.14
C ASN A 54 -4.22 -14.36 -7.70
N PHE A 55 -2.99 -13.89 -7.52
CA PHE A 55 -2.61 -13.24 -6.28
C PHE A 55 -3.42 -11.93 -6.21
N TYR A 56 -4.55 -11.96 -5.54
CA TYR A 56 -5.18 -10.71 -5.12
C TYR A 56 -4.24 -10.07 -4.10
N MET A 57 -3.44 -9.13 -4.56
CA MET A 57 -2.66 -8.29 -3.64
C MET A 57 -3.65 -7.46 -2.82
N VAL A 58 -3.71 -7.74 -1.52
CA VAL A 58 -4.50 -6.93 -0.59
C VAL A 58 -3.65 -5.74 -0.19
N VAL A 59 -4.21 -4.54 -0.30
CA VAL A 59 -3.56 -3.32 0.18
C VAL A 59 -4.03 -3.02 1.59
N ARG A 60 -3.11 -2.94 2.54
CA ARG A 60 -3.38 -2.45 3.89
C ARG A 60 -3.55 -0.93 3.87
N ILE A 61 -4.66 -0.41 4.40
CA ILE A 61 -4.86 1.03 4.59
C ILE A 61 -4.82 1.33 6.08
N PHE A 62 -3.82 2.10 6.49
CA PHE A 62 -3.75 2.66 7.84
C PHE A 62 -4.24 4.09 7.84
N ILE A 63 -5.17 4.41 8.75
CA ILE A 63 -5.72 5.73 8.92
C ILE A 63 -5.11 6.36 10.15
N THR A 64 -4.55 7.56 10.00
CA THR A 64 -3.94 8.32 11.10
C THR A 64 -4.58 9.69 11.31
N GLY A 65 -5.65 10.01 10.56
CA GLY A 65 -6.34 11.29 10.63
C GLY A 65 -5.82 12.30 9.61
N GLY A 66 -5.57 13.53 10.04
CA GLY A 66 -5.21 14.65 9.16
C GLY A 66 -6.44 15.26 8.48
N THR A 67 -6.20 16.24 7.59
CA THR A 67 -7.29 16.98 6.90
C THR A 67 -8.25 16.08 6.14
N PHE A 68 -7.78 14.92 5.71
CA PHE A 68 -8.54 13.91 4.97
C PHE A 68 -9.87 13.56 5.65
N ASP A 69 -9.85 13.32 6.97
CA ASP A 69 -10.99 12.85 7.75
C ASP A 69 -11.64 13.95 8.64
N LYS A 70 -11.26 15.23 8.45
CA LYS A 70 -11.86 16.33 9.22
C LYS A 70 -13.25 16.66 8.72
N GLU A 71 -14.16 16.93 9.66
CA GLU A 71 -15.47 17.50 9.45
C GLU A 71 -15.55 18.90 10.06
N TYR A 72 -16.50 19.72 9.57
CA TYR A 72 -16.76 21.05 10.10
C TYR A 72 -17.91 21.01 11.09
N ASN A 73 -17.68 21.56 12.28
CA ASN A 73 -18.72 21.77 13.26
C ASN A 73 -19.31 23.16 13.09
N GLU A 74 -20.53 23.24 12.60
CA GLU A 74 -21.22 24.50 12.33
C GLU A 74 -21.59 25.31 13.57
N ILE A 75 -21.64 24.65 14.74
CA ILE A 75 -21.96 25.32 16.01
C ILE A 75 -20.70 26.00 16.57
N THR A 76 -19.56 25.30 16.57
CA THR A 76 -18.30 25.81 17.15
C THR A 76 -17.43 26.52 16.13
N GLY A 77 -17.68 26.33 14.84
CA GLY A 77 -16.85 26.85 13.75
C GLY A 77 -15.49 26.15 13.60
N GLN A 78 -15.32 24.98 14.21
CA GLN A 78 -14.05 24.26 14.23
C GLN A 78 -14.08 22.99 13.39
N LEU A 79 -12.90 22.57 12.92
CA LEU A 79 -12.71 21.26 12.32
C LEU A 79 -12.49 20.23 13.43
N PHE A 80 -13.09 19.05 13.28
CA PHE A 80 -12.97 17.97 14.25
C PHE A 80 -12.93 16.61 13.55
N PHE A 81 -12.50 15.57 14.26
CA PHE A 81 -12.55 14.18 13.80
C PHE A 81 -13.78 13.50 14.38
N LYS A 82 -14.56 12.82 13.53
CA LYS A 82 -15.68 12.00 13.95
C LYS A 82 -15.45 10.53 13.63
N ASP A 83 -15.25 10.25 12.36
CA ASP A 83 -15.00 8.91 11.83
C ASP A 83 -14.21 9.04 10.52
N THR A 84 -13.69 7.93 10.02
CA THR A 84 -13.02 7.94 8.72
C THR A 84 -14.00 7.88 7.57
N HIS A 85 -13.70 8.60 6.50
CA HIS A 85 -14.45 8.59 5.24
C HIS A 85 -13.89 7.60 4.21
N MET A 86 -13.01 6.71 4.62
CA MET A 86 -12.30 5.80 3.71
C MET A 86 -13.25 4.91 2.91
N HIS A 87 -14.27 4.34 3.57
CA HIS A 87 -15.25 3.48 2.89
C HIS A 87 -16.04 4.25 1.84
N ASP A 88 -16.52 5.46 2.17
CA ASP A 88 -17.26 6.33 1.26
C ASP A 88 -16.42 6.67 0.02
N LEU A 89 -15.13 6.95 0.21
CA LEU A 89 -14.20 7.27 -0.88
C LEU A 89 -13.94 6.10 -1.80
N LEU A 90 -13.75 4.91 -1.24
CA LEU A 90 -13.54 3.70 -2.03
C LEU A 90 -14.79 3.35 -2.85
N GLU A 91 -15.99 3.55 -2.28
CA GLU A 91 -17.25 3.37 -2.97
C GLU A 91 -17.46 4.43 -4.06
N MET A 92 -17.24 5.70 -3.75
CA MET A 92 -17.33 6.84 -4.69
C MET A 92 -16.35 6.64 -5.87
N GLY A 93 -15.13 6.19 -5.58
CA GLY A 93 -14.11 5.86 -6.59
C GLY A 93 -14.37 4.55 -7.31
N ARG A 94 -15.41 3.79 -6.95
CA ARG A 94 -15.70 2.45 -7.47
C ARG A 94 -14.51 1.52 -7.42
N SER A 95 -13.69 1.63 -6.37
CA SER A 95 -12.49 0.83 -6.21
C SER A 95 -12.82 -0.66 -6.22
N LYS A 96 -11.98 -1.44 -6.91
CA LYS A 96 -12.00 -2.91 -6.91
C LYS A 96 -10.72 -3.49 -6.33
N VAL A 97 -9.85 -2.64 -5.81
CA VAL A 97 -8.65 -3.07 -5.10
C VAL A 97 -9.08 -3.73 -3.80
N PRO A 98 -8.69 -4.99 -3.54
CA PRO A 98 -8.92 -5.62 -2.24
C PRO A 98 -8.15 -4.83 -1.18
N VAL A 99 -8.85 -4.37 -0.15
CA VAL A 99 -8.25 -3.56 0.91
C VAL A 99 -8.62 -4.08 2.30
N GLU A 100 -7.68 -3.94 3.23
CA GLU A 100 -7.89 -4.13 4.65
C GLU A 100 -7.64 -2.81 5.38
N ILE A 101 -8.67 -2.25 6.00
CA ILE A 101 -8.64 -0.91 6.59
C ILE A 101 -8.48 -1.03 8.11
N ARG A 102 -7.58 -0.23 8.68
CA ARG A 102 -7.41 -0.12 10.12
C ARG A 102 -7.12 1.32 10.52
N THR A 103 -7.96 1.87 11.38
CA THR A 103 -7.70 3.15 12.03
C THR A 103 -6.70 2.95 13.16
N LEU A 104 -5.61 3.67 13.10
CA LEU A 104 -4.58 3.69 14.15
C LEU A 104 -4.82 4.84 15.12
N MET A 105 -5.17 5.99 14.59
CA MET A 105 -5.45 7.22 15.32
C MET A 105 -6.25 8.20 14.46
N MET A 106 -6.80 9.22 15.08
CA MET A 106 -7.54 10.30 14.40
C MET A 106 -7.04 11.64 14.96
N ILE A 107 -5.84 12.05 14.53
CA ILE A 107 -5.18 13.25 15.06
C ILE A 107 -4.70 14.17 13.93
N ASP A 108 -4.50 15.44 14.26
CA ASP A 108 -3.79 16.36 13.38
C ASP A 108 -2.30 16.02 13.36
N SER A 109 -1.68 16.08 12.17
CA SER A 109 -0.25 15.75 12.07
C SER A 109 0.66 16.74 12.81
N LEU A 110 0.20 17.96 13.09
CA LEU A 110 0.91 18.94 13.92
C LEU A 110 0.90 18.55 15.41
N GLU A 111 -0.07 17.74 15.84
CA GLU A 111 -0.18 17.22 17.21
C GLU A 111 0.46 15.83 17.36
N MET A 112 0.87 15.21 16.23
CA MET A 112 1.45 13.87 16.20
C MET A 112 2.81 13.84 16.90
N THR A 113 2.93 12.96 17.88
CA THR A 113 4.17 12.76 18.65
C THR A 113 5.11 11.76 17.97
N ASN A 114 6.32 11.61 18.48
CA ASN A 114 7.24 10.57 18.02
C ASN A 114 6.74 9.17 18.38
N GLU A 115 6.06 9.01 19.52
CA GLU A 115 5.43 7.76 19.96
C GLU A 115 4.34 7.31 18.98
N ASP A 116 3.56 8.25 18.45
CA ASP A 116 2.54 7.98 17.43
C ASP A 116 3.18 7.50 16.11
N ARG A 117 4.27 8.17 15.69
CA ARG A 117 5.03 7.73 14.50
C ARG A 117 5.64 6.34 14.69
N GLU A 118 6.16 6.04 15.88
CA GLU A 118 6.66 4.69 16.21
C GLU A 118 5.53 3.65 16.23
N LEU A 119 4.32 4.03 16.63
CA LEU A 119 3.15 3.14 16.50
C LEU A 119 2.89 2.80 15.04
N ILE A 120 2.92 3.79 14.14
CA ILE A 120 2.75 3.58 12.70
C ILE A 120 3.83 2.61 12.17
N VAL A 121 5.09 2.82 12.53
CA VAL A 121 6.21 1.93 12.16
C VAL A 121 5.94 0.50 12.61
N ARG A 122 5.57 0.30 13.89
CA ARG A 122 5.27 -1.05 14.42
C ARG A 122 4.10 -1.71 13.68
N GLN A 123 3.06 -0.96 13.32
CA GLN A 123 1.93 -1.51 12.58
C GLN A 123 2.35 -1.91 11.15
N CYS A 124 3.18 -1.12 10.48
CA CYS A 124 3.72 -1.47 9.18
C CYS A 124 4.63 -2.72 9.21
N LEU A 125 5.40 -2.90 10.28
CA LEU A 125 6.25 -4.08 10.44
C LEU A 125 5.44 -5.35 10.73
N ASN A 126 4.33 -5.23 11.49
CA ASN A 126 3.57 -6.36 11.99
C ASN A 126 2.42 -6.82 11.08
N CYS A 127 1.97 -6.01 10.11
CA CYS A 127 0.94 -6.44 9.17
C CYS A 127 1.50 -7.47 8.17
N GLU A 128 0.63 -8.33 7.65
CA GLU A 128 1.04 -9.37 6.69
C GLU A 128 1.21 -8.79 5.28
N GLU A 129 0.48 -7.73 4.94
CA GLU A 129 0.49 -7.13 3.61
C GLU A 129 1.81 -6.42 3.34
N GLU A 130 2.27 -6.57 2.10
CA GLU A 130 3.48 -5.90 1.61
C GLU A 130 3.17 -4.52 1.01
N GLN A 131 1.93 -4.29 0.58
CA GLN A 131 1.43 -3.03 0.02
C GLN A 131 0.63 -2.29 1.08
N ILE A 132 1.09 -1.10 1.44
CA ILE A 132 0.50 -0.29 2.51
C ILE A 132 0.23 1.12 2.00
N VAL A 133 -0.97 1.62 2.24
CA VAL A 133 -1.32 3.03 2.09
C VAL A 133 -1.57 3.62 3.49
N ILE A 134 -1.07 4.81 3.74
CA ILE A 134 -1.27 5.51 5.01
C ILE A 134 -1.89 6.87 4.73
N THR A 135 -3.10 7.13 5.25
CA THR A 135 -3.63 8.50 5.24
C THR A 135 -3.02 9.29 6.40
N HIS A 136 -2.56 10.49 6.10
CA HIS A 136 -1.77 11.29 7.05
C HIS A 136 -2.03 12.79 6.83
N GLY A 137 -1.92 13.58 7.88
CA GLY A 137 -1.92 15.04 7.74
C GLY A 137 -0.69 15.53 6.96
N THR A 138 -0.92 16.49 6.06
CA THR A 138 0.09 16.90 5.09
C THR A 138 1.26 17.70 5.67
N ASP A 139 1.14 18.24 6.90
CA ASP A 139 2.14 19.14 7.46
C ASP A 139 3.40 18.43 7.95
N THR A 140 3.26 17.25 8.55
CA THR A 140 4.39 16.44 9.03
C THR A 140 4.48 15.05 8.38
N MET A 141 3.76 14.84 7.28
CA MET A 141 3.79 13.58 6.51
C MET A 141 5.21 13.18 6.11
N THR A 142 6.05 14.15 5.75
CA THR A 142 7.42 13.92 5.32
C THR A 142 8.31 13.40 6.45
N GLU A 143 8.05 13.81 7.69
CA GLU A 143 8.76 13.30 8.88
C GLU A 143 8.43 11.83 9.13
N THR A 144 7.15 11.49 9.04
CA THR A 144 6.70 10.09 9.18
C THR A 144 7.22 9.22 8.02
N ALA A 145 7.24 9.76 6.79
CA ALA A 145 7.79 9.06 5.63
C ALA A 145 9.29 8.77 5.78
N LEU A 146 10.06 9.74 6.27
CA LEU A 146 11.49 9.57 6.52
C LEU A 146 11.74 8.47 7.56
N LEU A 147 11.02 8.51 8.69
CA LEU A 147 11.14 7.51 9.75
C LEU A 147 10.80 6.09 9.26
N LEU A 148 9.73 5.96 8.46
CA LEU A 148 9.36 4.69 7.84
C LEU A 148 10.43 4.21 6.86
N ALA A 149 11.00 5.09 6.04
CA ALA A 149 12.06 4.76 5.09
C ALA A 149 13.34 4.23 5.77
N GLU A 150 13.62 4.70 6.98
CA GLU A 150 14.74 4.22 7.79
C GLU A 150 14.46 2.83 8.39
N LYS A 151 13.27 2.60 8.93
CA LYS A 151 12.94 1.47 9.81
C LYS A 151 12.25 0.30 9.13
N VAL A 152 11.48 0.52 8.05
CA VAL A 152 10.70 -0.52 7.39
C VAL A 152 11.34 -0.89 6.06
N LYS A 153 11.61 -2.19 5.85
CA LYS A 153 12.19 -2.71 4.62
C LYS A 153 11.30 -3.81 4.04
N GLY A 154 11.40 -4.02 2.74
CA GLY A 154 10.71 -5.12 2.04
C GLY A 154 9.22 -4.87 1.78
N LYS A 155 8.69 -3.70 2.11
CA LYS A 155 7.29 -3.32 1.86
C LYS A 155 7.21 -2.08 1.00
N THR A 156 6.12 -1.95 0.23
CA THR A 156 5.77 -0.73 -0.51
C THR A 156 4.80 0.08 0.33
N ILE A 157 5.25 1.21 0.86
CA ILE A 157 4.46 2.07 1.75
C ILE A 157 4.25 3.41 1.06
N VAL A 158 3.00 3.81 0.89
CA VAL A 158 2.64 5.08 0.25
C VAL A 158 1.83 5.93 1.23
N LEU A 159 2.40 7.05 1.66
CA LEU A 159 1.69 8.03 2.46
C LEU A 159 0.94 8.98 1.54
N THR A 160 -0.29 9.32 1.92
CA THR A 160 -1.13 10.28 1.19
C THR A 160 -2.00 11.08 2.14
N GLY A 161 -2.62 12.13 1.63
CA GLY A 161 -3.48 13.00 2.42
C GLY A 161 -4.35 13.88 1.54
N ALA A 162 -4.98 14.87 2.14
CA ALA A 162 -5.74 15.88 1.42
C ALA A 162 -5.45 17.28 1.97
N MET A 163 -5.50 18.26 1.09
CA MET A 163 -5.44 19.68 1.46
C MET A 163 -6.82 20.20 1.86
N ILE A 164 -7.89 19.59 1.32
CA ILE A 164 -9.27 19.96 1.57
C ILE A 164 -10.00 18.74 2.16
N PRO A 165 -10.73 18.90 3.29
CA PRO A 165 -11.51 17.81 3.88
C PRO A 165 -12.51 17.20 2.87
N ILE A 166 -12.69 15.87 2.96
CA ILE A 166 -13.59 15.14 2.05
C ILE A 166 -15.02 15.69 2.10
N LYS A 167 -15.50 16.00 3.29
CA LYS A 167 -16.88 16.53 3.50
C LYS A 167 -17.13 17.89 2.87
N PHE A 168 -16.12 18.60 2.39
CA PHE A 168 -16.31 19.90 1.72
C PHE A 168 -16.68 19.78 0.23
N GLY A 169 -16.75 18.56 -0.31
CA GLY A 169 -17.26 18.29 -1.66
C GLY A 169 -16.29 18.54 -2.81
N SER A 170 -15.27 19.38 -2.63
CA SER A 170 -14.24 19.70 -3.64
C SER A 170 -12.85 19.23 -3.21
N SER A 171 -12.80 18.13 -2.46
CA SER A 171 -11.55 17.60 -1.93
C SER A 171 -10.67 16.96 -3.01
N ASP A 172 -9.37 17.17 -2.87
CA ASP A 172 -8.32 16.45 -3.61
C ASP A 172 -8.09 15.02 -3.09
N GLY A 173 -8.75 14.64 -1.99
CA GLY A 173 -8.54 13.36 -1.30
C GLY A 173 -8.85 12.14 -2.17
N LEU A 174 -9.92 12.15 -2.96
CA LEU A 174 -10.28 11.02 -3.83
C LEU A 174 -9.19 10.78 -4.90
N PHE A 175 -8.69 11.86 -5.50
CA PHE A 175 -7.61 11.78 -6.50
C PHE A 175 -6.30 11.29 -5.89
N ASN A 176 -5.96 11.80 -4.71
CA ASN A 176 -4.76 11.40 -3.98
C ASN A 176 -4.83 9.95 -3.51
N LEU A 177 -5.98 9.49 -2.98
CA LEU A 177 -6.20 8.11 -2.59
C LEU A 177 -6.08 7.14 -3.77
N GLY A 178 -6.74 7.46 -4.90
CA GLY A 178 -6.66 6.67 -6.12
C GLY A 178 -5.22 6.54 -6.63
N SER A 179 -4.48 7.65 -6.62
CA SER A 179 -3.05 7.67 -6.97
C SER A 179 -2.22 6.82 -6.01
N ALA A 180 -2.44 6.95 -4.69
CA ALA A 180 -1.71 6.18 -3.68
C ALA A 180 -1.95 4.67 -3.81
N LEU A 181 -3.20 4.25 -4.05
CA LEU A 181 -3.55 2.86 -4.30
C LEU A 181 -2.87 2.31 -5.56
N ALA A 182 -2.82 3.09 -6.64
CA ALA A 182 -2.13 2.71 -7.87
C ALA A 182 -0.61 2.56 -7.65
N PHE A 183 0.00 3.50 -6.94
CA PHE A 183 1.44 3.48 -6.64
C PHE A 183 1.81 2.34 -5.69
N ALA A 184 0.99 2.05 -4.67
CA ALA A 184 1.23 0.93 -3.76
C ALA A 184 1.27 -0.43 -4.48
N GLN A 185 0.51 -0.58 -5.58
CA GLN A 185 0.45 -1.80 -6.38
C GLN A 185 1.57 -1.89 -7.43
N SER A 186 2.18 -0.76 -7.83
CA SER A 186 3.06 -0.69 -9.00
C SER A 186 4.51 -0.35 -8.68
N LEU A 187 4.77 0.34 -7.57
CA LEU A 187 6.13 0.73 -7.21
C LEU A 187 6.86 -0.43 -6.50
N PRO A 188 8.19 -0.49 -6.61
CA PRO A 188 9.00 -1.45 -5.87
C PRO A 188 8.93 -1.20 -4.36
N ALA A 189 9.41 -2.16 -3.56
CA ALA A 189 9.51 -1.99 -2.12
C ALA A 189 10.29 -0.70 -1.76
N GLY A 190 9.66 0.14 -0.96
CA GLY A 190 10.15 1.46 -0.57
C GLY A 190 9.08 2.28 0.12
N VAL A 191 9.44 3.45 0.60
CA VAL A 191 8.50 4.40 1.21
C VAL A 191 8.37 5.62 0.31
N TYR A 192 7.13 6.00 0.06
CA TYR A 192 6.77 7.05 -0.88
C TYR A 192 5.74 8.01 -0.27
N VAL A 193 5.74 9.24 -0.74
CA VAL A 193 4.66 10.21 -0.55
C VAL A 193 3.96 10.40 -1.87
N ALA A 194 2.63 10.24 -1.90
CA ALA A 194 1.80 10.41 -3.09
C ALA A 194 0.85 11.60 -2.91
N MET A 195 1.08 12.67 -3.64
CA MET A 195 0.25 13.88 -3.62
C MET A 195 0.12 14.48 -5.03
N ASN A 196 -1.08 14.95 -5.32
CA ASN A 196 -1.39 15.63 -6.59
C ASN A 196 -1.04 14.81 -7.85
N GLY A 197 -1.19 13.47 -7.81
CA GLY A 197 -0.90 12.56 -8.91
C GLY A 197 0.59 12.26 -9.13
N ARG A 198 1.47 12.76 -8.26
CA ARG A 198 2.90 12.48 -8.26
C ARG A 198 3.29 11.65 -7.06
N TRP A 199 4.37 10.89 -7.19
CA TRP A 199 5.01 10.22 -6.06
C TRP A 199 6.43 10.75 -5.86
N PHE A 200 6.91 10.68 -4.63
CA PHE A 200 8.24 11.09 -4.19
C PHE A 200 8.81 10.03 -3.27
N TYR A 201 10.11 9.84 -3.26
CA TYR A 201 10.75 9.01 -2.25
C TYR A 201 10.58 9.63 -0.86
N GLY A 202 10.22 8.83 0.15
CA GLY A 202 9.96 9.30 1.51
C GLY A 202 11.14 9.98 2.19
N ASN A 203 12.37 9.70 1.74
CA ASN A 203 13.60 10.33 2.19
C ASN A 203 14.06 11.50 1.30
N ASN A 204 13.35 11.83 0.24
CA ASN A 204 13.69 12.93 -0.70
C ASN A 204 12.47 13.78 -1.04
N VAL A 205 11.69 14.15 -0.04
CA VAL A 205 10.48 14.95 -0.24
C VAL A 205 10.33 15.99 0.85
N ARG A 206 9.88 17.19 0.45
CA ARG A 206 9.45 18.24 1.37
C ARG A 206 8.14 18.86 0.93
N LYS A 207 7.38 19.42 1.88
CA LYS A 207 6.22 20.27 1.60
C LYS A 207 6.68 21.73 1.53
N ASN A 208 6.47 22.37 0.39
CA ASN A 208 6.67 23.81 0.26
C ASN A 208 5.53 24.52 1.00
N LYS A 209 5.86 25.19 2.11
CA LYS A 209 4.87 25.86 2.98
C LYS A 209 4.20 27.06 2.33
N GLN A 210 4.80 27.66 1.28
CA GLN A 210 4.23 28.83 0.59
C GLN A 210 3.20 28.39 -0.46
N THR A 211 3.44 27.29 -1.17
CA THR A 211 2.59 26.81 -2.26
C THR A 211 1.67 25.66 -1.82
N GLY A 212 1.96 25.00 -0.71
CA GLY A 212 1.30 23.77 -0.26
C GLY A 212 1.67 22.53 -1.07
N LEU A 213 2.55 22.65 -2.07
CA LEU A 213 2.93 21.55 -2.95
C LEU A 213 4.07 20.72 -2.35
N PHE A 214 4.08 19.44 -2.70
CA PHE A 214 5.20 18.55 -2.42
C PHE A 214 6.21 18.59 -3.55
N GLU A 215 7.50 18.62 -3.21
CA GLU A 215 8.62 18.72 -4.13
C GLU A 215 9.81 17.91 -3.64
N GLU A 216 10.70 17.53 -4.55
CA GLU A 216 11.95 16.87 -4.21
C GLU A 216 12.91 17.83 -3.49
N ILE A 217 13.74 17.28 -2.60
CA ILE A 217 14.76 18.08 -1.88
C ILE A 217 15.97 18.32 -2.77
N SER A 218 16.33 17.34 -3.63
CA SER A 218 17.49 17.36 -4.51
C SER A 218 17.17 16.79 -5.88
#